data_4812d7e93d10eab81f21e5997c5873fc
#
_entry.id   4812d7e93d10eab81f21e5997c5873fc
#
_cell.length_a   1.000
_cell.length_b   1.000
_cell.length_c   1.000
_cell.angle_alpha   90.00
_cell.angle_beta   90.00
_cell.angle_gamma   90.00
#
_symmetry.space_group_name_H-M   'P 1'
#
loop_
_entity.id
_entity.type
_entity.pdbx_description
1 polymer ?
#
loop_
_entity_poly.entity_id
_entity_poly.type
_entity_poly.pdbx_seq_one_letter_code
_entity_poly.pdbx_strand_id
1 'polypeptide(L)'
;GTLKYVRVEYAGQVITQNNKEQNGFSFYSVGSGTTLENLVSYKGNDDGFEFYGGTASLKNAISYGNSDDAFDWQDGWRGQDNTNWYAYQEGVANYGLEVEAKSVNNAFWPKVTNITLKRAAGTATEAQSEIQLDAIQFKKEGNGEYSNIIIDGYKNQTTPTAKNGGAI
;
A
#
# COMPACT_ATOMS: atom_id res chain seq x y z
N GLY A 1 1.98 -21.69 4.54
CA GLY A 1 2.72 -21.07 5.66
C GLY A 1 1.83 -20.24 6.57
N THR A 2 2.40 -19.77 7.68
CA THR A 2 1.67 -18.92 8.64
C THR A 2 2.60 -17.84 9.18
N LEU A 3 2.16 -16.58 9.08
CA LEU A 3 2.81 -15.42 9.66
C LEU A 3 1.77 -14.64 10.45
N LYS A 4 1.91 -14.60 11.78
CA LYS A 4 0.97 -13.94 12.66
C LYS A 4 1.67 -13.19 13.79
N TYR A 5 1.07 -12.06 14.21
CA TYR A 5 1.54 -11.26 15.32
C TYR A 5 3.00 -10.82 15.18
N VAL A 6 3.33 -10.35 13.98
CA VAL A 6 4.68 -9.86 13.66
C VAL A 6 4.65 -8.36 13.49
N ARG A 7 5.60 -7.69 14.11
CA ARG A 7 5.87 -6.27 13.91
C ARG A 7 7.27 -6.09 13.35
N VAL A 8 7.39 -5.37 12.24
CA VAL A 8 8.65 -4.91 11.65
C VAL A 8 8.75 -3.41 11.89
N GLU A 9 9.90 -2.96 12.39
CA GLU A 9 10.15 -1.56 12.68
C GLU A 9 11.41 -1.08 11.98
N TYR A 10 11.36 0.17 11.48
CA TYR A 10 12.50 0.86 10.91
C TYR A 10 13.19 0.07 9.79
N ALA A 11 12.40 -0.63 8.97
CA ALA A 11 12.88 -1.20 7.72
C ALA A 11 13.22 -0.10 6.71
N GLY A 12 13.78 -0.44 5.57
CA GLY A 12 14.06 0.53 4.51
C GLY A 12 15.52 0.91 4.41
N GLN A 13 16.42 0.00 4.74
CA GLN A 13 17.82 0.19 4.42
C GLN A 13 18.01 0.12 2.90
N VAL A 14 18.69 1.11 2.33
CA VAL A 14 19.09 1.11 0.93
C VAL A 14 20.00 -0.10 0.65
N ILE A 15 19.55 -0.98 -0.24
CA ILE A 15 20.26 -2.25 -0.51
C ILE A 15 21.25 -2.11 -1.69
N THR A 16 21.02 -1.16 -2.59
CA THR A 16 21.79 -1.05 -3.83
C THR A 16 22.17 0.39 -4.17
N GLN A 17 23.16 0.54 -5.06
CA GLN A 17 23.55 1.85 -5.61
C GLN A 17 22.42 2.57 -6.38
N ASN A 18 21.31 1.91 -6.65
CA ASN A 18 20.15 2.45 -7.37
C ASN A 18 19.03 2.91 -6.42
N ASN A 19 19.34 3.17 -5.17
CA ASN A 19 18.37 3.60 -4.14
C ASN A 19 17.15 2.67 -4.00
N LYS A 20 17.34 1.36 -4.18
CA LYS A 20 16.29 0.41 -3.82
C LYS A 20 16.30 0.18 -2.31
N GLU A 21 15.19 0.41 -1.72
CA GLU A 21 14.96 0.25 -0.28
C GLU A 21 14.22 -1.07 0.03
N GLN A 22 14.06 -1.38 1.28
CA GLN A 22 13.34 -2.57 1.72
C GLN A 22 12.01 -2.18 2.34
N ASN A 23 10.95 -2.76 1.84
CA ASN A 23 9.63 -2.64 2.45
C ASN A 23 9.60 -3.19 3.87
N GLY A 24 8.58 -2.80 4.63
CA GLY A 24 8.27 -3.46 5.89
C GLY A 24 7.99 -4.95 5.68
N PHE A 25 7.11 -5.26 4.73
CA PHE A 25 6.80 -6.63 4.31
C PHE A 25 6.72 -6.72 2.79
N SER A 26 7.45 -7.65 2.20
CA SER A 26 7.37 -7.98 0.77
C SER A 26 6.88 -9.41 0.58
N PHE A 27 5.83 -9.61 -0.22
CA PHE A 27 5.22 -10.90 -0.48
C PHE A 27 5.33 -11.26 -1.97
N TYR A 28 6.28 -12.11 -2.32
CA TYR A 28 6.53 -12.52 -3.70
C TYR A 28 5.72 -13.75 -4.07
N SER A 29 4.66 -13.57 -4.84
CA SER A 29 3.81 -14.66 -5.40
C SER A 29 3.27 -15.63 -4.34
N VAL A 30 2.95 -15.13 -3.16
CA VAL A 30 2.48 -15.97 -2.05
C VAL A 30 1.06 -16.46 -2.32
N GLY A 31 0.81 -17.74 -2.12
CA GLY A 31 -0.46 -18.39 -2.40
C GLY A 31 -1.48 -18.30 -1.26
N SER A 32 -2.76 -18.51 -1.61
CA SER A 32 -3.92 -18.39 -0.69
C SER A 32 -3.90 -19.37 0.48
N GLY A 33 -3.10 -20.42 0.43
CA GLY A 33 -2.88 -21.33 1.57
C GLY A 33 -1.97 -20.77 2.67
N THR A 34 -1.49 -19.53 2.52
CA THR A 34 -0.69 -18.86 3.52
C THR A 34 -1.54 -17.92 4.37
N THR A 35 -1.41 -18.05 5.68
CA THR A 35 -2.08 -17.17 6.65
C THR A 35 -1.20 -15.97 6.96
N LEU A 36 -1.70 -14.75 6.69
CA LEU A 36 -1.07 -13.48 7.03
C LEU A 36 -2.03 -12.68 7.90
N GLU A 37 -1.75 -12.58 9.20
CA GLU A 37 -2.68 -11.95 10.15
C GLU A 37 -1.96 -11.18 11.25
N ASN A 38 -2.56 -10.06 11.65
CA ASN A 38 -2.08 -9.24 12.77
C ASN A 38 -0.63 -8.80 12.58
N LEU A 39 -0.38 -8.14 11.44
CA LEU A 39 0.94 -7.66 11.05
C LEU A 39 1.02 -6.14 11.19
N VAL A 40 2.17 -5.65 11.62
CA VAL A 40 2.44 -4.21 11.77
C VAL A 40 3.76 -3.86 11.08
N SER A 41 3.71 -2.91 10.16
CA SER A 41 4.88 -2.20 9.65
C SER A 41 4.95 -0.82 10.29
N TYR A 42 6.09 -0.47 10.88
CA TYR A 42 6.24 0.74 11.67
C TYR A 42 7.49 1.52 11.28
N LYS A 43 7.29 2.72 10.75
CA LYS A 43 8.36 3.69 10.46
C LYS A 43 9.50 3.13 9.60
N GLY A 44 9.13 2.42 8.54
CA GLY A 44 10.04 2.04 7.46
C GLY A 44 10.30 3.21 6.50
N ASN A 45 11.35 3.13 5.73
CA ASN A 45 11.69 4.14 4.71
C ASN A 45 11.15 3.81 3.32
N ASP A 46 10.39 2.74 3.19
CA ASP A 46 9.76 2.30 1.96
C ASP A 46 8.32 1.87 2.29
N ASP A 47 7.67 1.05 1.45
CA ASP A 47 6.30 0.61 1.69
C ASP A 47 6.10 -0.12 3.01
N GLY A 48 4.89 0.03 3.54
CA GLY A 48 4.48 -0.76 4.68
C GLY A 48 4.32 -2.23 4.34
N PHE A 49 3.57 -2.51 3.29
CA PHE A 49 3.27 -3.85 2.77
C PHE A 49 3.25 -3.82 1.25
N GLU A 50 4.03 -4.67 0.61
CA GLU A 50 4.01 -4.79 -0.84
C GLU A 50 3.79 -6.23 -1.30
N PHE A 51 2.89 -6.41 -2.28
CA PHE A 51 2.56 -7.70 -2.87
C PHE A 51 2.97 -7.75 -4.34
N TYR A 52 3.90 -8.64 -4.65
CA TYR A 52 4.34 -8.95 -6.01
C TYR A 52 3.62 -10.19 -6.53
N GLY A 53 2.40 -10.01 -7.05
CA GLY A 53 1.58 -11.12 -7.50
C GLY A 53 1.10 -12.05 -6.37
N GLY A 54 0.55 -13.19 -6.75
CA GLY A 54 0.05 -14.18 -5.81
C GLY A 54 -1.40 -14.01 -5.41
N THR A 55 -1.84 -14.79 -4.42
CA THR A 55 -3.25 -14.92 -4.02
C THR A 55 -3.45 -14.90 -2.49
N ALA A 56 -2.38 -14.70 -1.73
CA ALA A 56 -2.50 -14.59 -0.28
C ALA A 56 -3.33 -13.36 0.10
N SER A 57 -4.08 -13.49 1.19
CA SER A 57 -4.85 -12.41 1.77
C SER A 57 -4.27 -11.99 3.12
N LEU A 58 -4.35 -10.69 3.42
CA LEU A 58 -3.83 -10.09 4.63
C LEU A 58 -4.99 -9.61 5.51
N LYS A 59 -4.99 -10.01 6.77
CA LYS A 59 -6.01 -9.63 7.76
C LYS A 59 -5.39 -8.88 8.94
N ASN A 60 -6.08 -7.83 9.38
CA ASN A 60 -5.67 -7.02 10.52
C ASN A 60 -4.25 -6.47 10.36
N ALA A 61 -4.05 -5.58 9.40
CA ALA A 61 -2.76 -4.98 9.10
C ALA A 61 -2.71 -3.51 9.50
N ILE A 62 -1.57 -3.10 10.02
CA ILE A 62 -1.28 -1.71 10.36
C ILE A 62 0.00 -1.28 9.65
N SER A 63 -0.10 -0.24 8.81
CA SER A 63 1.02 0.50 8.27
C SER A 63 1.08 1.86 8.96
N TYR A 64 2.14 2.13 9.70
CA TYR A 64 2.27 3.35 10.49
C TYR A 64 3.57 4.08 10.18
N GLY A 65 3.48 5.27 9.60
CA GLY A 65 4.61 6.18 9.41
C GLY A 65 5.70 5.64 8.47
N ASN A 66 5.33 4.76 7.53
CA ASN A 66 6.23 4.34 6.47
C ASN A 66 6.33 5.43 5.41
N SER A 67 7.51 5.60 4.81
CA SER A 67 7.83 6.80 4.04
C SER A 67 7.38 6.76 2.58
N ASP A 68 7.06 5.61 2.05
CA ASP A 68 6.43 5.46 0.74
C ASP A 68 4.95 5.08 0.90
N ASP A 69 4.45 4.06 0.25
CA ASP A 69 3.05 3.68 0.32
C ASP A 69 2.71 2.87 1.57
N ALA A 70 1.48 3.01 2.04
CA ALA A 70 1.09 2.19 3.18
C ALA A 70 0.85 0.74 2.78
N PHE A 71 0.20 0.54 1.63
CA PHE A 71 -0.04 -0.76 1.00
C PHE A 71 0.11 -0.62 -0.51
N ASP A 72 1.03 -1.37 -1.09
CA ASP A 72 1.26 -1.45 -2.52
C ASP A 72 1.05 -2.86 -3.05
N TRP A 73 0.64 -2.98 -4.31
CA TRP A 73 0.63 -4.26 -5.01
C TRP A 73 0.73 -4.12 -6.51
N GLN A 74 1.37 -5.10 -7.09
CA GLN A 74 1.62 -5.20 -8.50
C GLN A 74 1.62 -6.66 -8.99
N ASP A 75 1.97 -6.86 -10.25
CA ASP A 75 2.14 -8.18 -10.86
C ASP A 75 0.90 -9.10 -10.77
N GLY A 76 -0.30 -8.50 -10.72
CA GLY A 76 -1.56 -9.25 -10.70
C GLY A 76 -1.85 -9.93 -9.38
N TRP A 77 -1.39 -9.37 -8.25
CA TRP A 77 -1.86 -9.83 -6.95
C TRP A 77 -3.39 -9.75 -6.85
N ARG A 78 -3.98 -10.77 -6.26
CA ARG A 78 -5.43 -10.96 -6.22
C ARG A 78 -5.96 -11.65 -4.96
N GLY A 79 -5.49 -11.24 -3.80
CA GLY A 79 -6.02 -11.72 -2.52
C GLY A 79 -7.52 -11.45 -2.39
N GLN A 80 -8.34 -12.44 -2.02
CA GLN A 80 -9.80 -12.34 -2.04
C GLN A 80 -10.44 -12.12 -0.66
N ASP A 81 -9.68 -12.23 0.42
CA ASP A 81 -10.20 -12.18 1.79
C ASP A 81 -9.35 -11.25 2.67
N ASN A 82 -9.08 -10.04 2.12
CA ASN A 82 -8.34 -9.01 2.85
C ASN A 82 -9.30 -8.17 3.69
N THR A 83 -8.94 -7.90 4.95
CA THR A 83 -9.81 -7.13 5.83
C THR A 83 -9.05 -6.41 6.93
N ASN A 84 -9.65 -5.30 7.40
CA ASN A 84 -9.17 -4.52 8.54
C ASN A 84 -7.76 -3.98 8.33
N TRP A 85 -7.57 -3.16 7.30
CA TRP A 85 -6.34 -2.47 7.03
C TRP A 85 -6.37 -1.04 7.57
N TYR A 86 -5.34 -0.68 8.29
CA TYR A 86 -5.18 0.66 8.83
C TYR A 86 -3.87 1.26 8.39
N ALA A 87 -3.92 2.43 7.77
CA ALA A 87 -2.76 3.24 7.44
C ALA A 87 -2.78 4.55 8.24
N TYR A 88 -1.64 4.90 8.82
CA TYR A 88 -1.40 6.24 9.34
C TYR A 88 -0.10 6.76 8.74
N GLN A 89 -0.20 7.78 7.92
CA GLN A 89 0.92 8.41 7.24
C GLN A 89 1.31 9.72 7.93
N GLU A 90 2.59 9.87 8.25
CA GLU A 90 3.15 11.07 8.88
C GLU A 90 4.59 11.32 8.39
N GLY A 91 5.07 12.54 8.53
CA GLY A 91 6.44 12.90 8.12
C GLY A 91 6.59 12.97 6.60
N VAL A 92 7.03 11.90 5.98
CA VAL A 92 7.07 11.69 4.53
C VAL A 92 6.25 10.45 4.20
N ALA A 93 5.42 10.50 3.18
CA ALA A 93 4.67 9.35 2.70
C ALA A 93 4.04 9.63 1.32
N ASN A 94 3.76 8.59 0.56
CA ASN A 94 3.11 8.67 -0.72
C ASN A 94 1.64 8.25 -0.61
N TYR A 95 1.21 7.15 -1.22
CA TYR A 95 -0.20 6.75 -1.24
C TYR A 95 -0.60 5.93 -0.01
N GLY A 96 -1.88 5.98 0.32
CA GLY A 96 -2.48 5.02 1.25
C GLY A 96 -2.57 3.63 0.63
N LEU A 97 -3.02 3.57 -0.62
CA LEU A 97 -3.00 2.38 -1.47
C LEU A 97 -2.40 2.74 -2.83
N GLU A 98 -1.38 2.04 -3.27
CA GLU A 98 -0.94 2.03 -4.65
C GLU A 98 -1.45 0.75 -5.33
N VAL A 99 -2.28 0.93 -6.36
CA VAL A 99 -3.01 -0.15 -7.00
C VAL A 99 -2.49 -0.35 -8.41
N GLU A 100 -1.76 -1.42 -8.63
CA GLU A 100 -1.22 -1.74 -9.93
C GLU A 100 -1.62 -3.16 -10.36
N ALA A 101 -2.12 -3.30 -11.57
CA ALA A 101 -2.24 -4.59 -12.24
C ALA A 101 -1.22 -4.62 -13.38
N LYS A 102 -0.46 -5.67 -13.50
CA LYS A 102 0.33 -5.85 -14.68
C LYS A 102 -0.56 -6.36 -15.80
N SER A 103 -0.63 -5.66 -16.89
CA SER A 103 -1.31 -5.86 -18.18
C SER A 103 -1.78 -7.27 -18.63
N VAL A 104 -1.69 -8.29 -17.81
CA VAL A 104 -1.76 -9.68 -18.26
C VAL A 104 -3.07 -10.36 -17.97
N ASN A 105 -3.86 -9.88 -17.02
CA ASN A 105 -5.14 -10.51 -16.73
C ASN A 105 -6.00 -9.67 -15.79
N ASN A 106 -6.79 -8.77 -16.33
CA ASN A 106 -7.80 -8.02 -15.57
C ASN A 106 -9.01 -8.89 -15.15
N ALA A 107 -8.99 -10.19 -15.36
CA ALA A 107 -10.06 -11.09 -14.95
C ALA A 107 -10.07 -11.37 -13.44
N PHE A 108 -8.97 -11.07 -12.75
CA PHE A 108 -8.83 -11.32 -11.31
C PHE A 108 -8.20 -10.11 -10.62
N TRP A 109 -8.86 -9.60 -9.62
CA TRP A 109 -8.45 -8.44 -8.82
C TRP A 109 -8.59 -8.71 -7.34
N PRO A 110 -7.91 -7.95 -6.48
CA PRO A 110 -8.02 -8.10 -5.05
C PRO A 110 -9.38 -7.61 -4.54
N LYS A 111 -9.79 -8.14 -3.39
CA LYS A 111 -10.90 -7.62 -2.60
C LYS A 111 -10.40 -7.23 -1.22
N VAL A 112 -10.69 -5.99 -0.83
CA VAL A 112 -10.29 -5.47 0.48
C VAL A 112 -11.48 -4.79 1.14
N THR A 113 -11.75 -5.13 2.38
CA THR A 113 -12.84 -4.53 3.16
C THR A 113 -12.36 -3.98 4.49
N ASN A 114 -13.05 -2.97 5.00
CA ASN A 114 -12.70 -2.27 6.24
C ASN A 114 -11.31 -1.62 6.15
N ILE A 115 -11.18 -0.59 5.33
CA ILE A 115 -9.94 0.13 5.11
C ILE A 115 -10.04 1.50 5.80
N THR A 116 -9.03 1.84 6.57
CA THR A 116 -8.89 3.20 7.12
C THR A 116 -7.56 3.77 6.68
N LEU A 117 -7.60 4.85 5.91
CA LEU A 117 -6.44 5.59 5.45
C LEU A 117 -6.43 6.96 6.11
N LYS A 118 -5.41 7.26 6.90
CA LYS A 118 -5.24 8.54 7.58
C LYS A 118 -3.91 9.17 7.24
N ARG A 119 -3.95 10.46 6.94
CA ARG A 119 -2.75 11.25 6.67
C ARG A 119 -2.68 12.43 7.63
N ALA A 120 -1.61 12.54 8.37
CA ALA A 120 -1.36 13.65 9.29
C ALA A 120 -1.19 14.97 8.53
N ALA A 121 -1.63 16.06 9.13
CA ALA A 121 -1.39 17.39 8.58
C ALA A 121 0.12 17.67 8.48
N GLY A 122 0.56 18.19 7.33
CA GLY A 122 1.97 18.50 7.08
C GLY A 122 2.81 17.32 6.62
N THR A 123 2.24 16.13 6.43
CA THR A 123 2.96 15.02 5.79
C THR A 123 3.40 15.42 4.39
N ALA A 124 4.71 15.34 4.13
CA ALA A 124 5.30 15.58 2.83
C ALA A 124 5.13 14.37 1.91
N THR A 125 5.40 14.54 0.62
CA THR A 125 5.54 13.44 -0.33
C THR A 125 7.01 13.11 -0.52
N GLU A 126 7.31 11.85 -0.77
CA GLU A 126 8.67 11.45 -1.09
C GLU A 126 9.09 11.97 -2.47
N ALA A 127 8.21 11.88 -3.41
CA ALA A 127 8.55 12.13 -4.79
C ALA A 127 8.98 13.56 -5.07
N GLN A 128 10.04 13.66 -5.77
CA GLN A 128 10.57 14.91 -6.30
C GLN A 128 9.96 15.28 -7.65
N SER A 129 9.35 14.32 -8.35
CA SER A 129 8.78 14.50 -9.70
C SER A 129 7.25 14.39 -9.77
N GLU A 130 6.62 13.87 -8.74
CA GLU A 130 5.18 13.66 -8.67
C GLU A 130 4.63 14.13 -7.32
N ILE A 131 3.48 14.79 -7.34
CA ILE A 131 2.80 15.16 -6.11
C ILE A 131 1.87 14.01 -5.76
N GLN A 132 2.30 13.18 -4.83
CA GLN A 132 1.61 11.96 -4.42
C GLN A 132 0.74 12.27 -3.19
N LEU A 133 -0.40 12.91 -3.42
CA LEU A 133 -1.30 13.36 -2.36
C LEU A 133 -2.57 12.52 -2.26
N ASP A 134 -2.78 11.59 -3.17
CA ASP A 134 -3.99 10.78 -3.23
C ASP A 134 -3.99 9.70 -2.13
N ALA A 135 -5.17 9.37 -1.64
CA ALA A 135 -5.30 8.26 -0.73
C ALA A 135 -5.16 6.92 -1.44
N ILE A 136 -5.65 6.85 -2.67
CA ILE A 136 -5.61 5.66 -3.51
C ILE A 136 -5.19 6.07 -4.92
N GLN A 137 -4.13 5.47 -5.43
CA GLN A 137 -3.74 5.61 -6.82
C GLN A 137 -3.99 4.33 -7.59
N PHE A 138 -4.66 4.45 -8.73
CA PHE A 138 -4.80 3.37 -9.72
C PHE A 138 -3.87 3.62 -10.89
N LYS A 139 -2.92 2.72 -11.12
CA LYS A 139 -1.99 2.79 -12.25
C LYS A 139 -1.89 1.44 -12.97
N LYS A 140 -1.42 1.45 -14.20
CA LYS A 140 -1.21 0.25 -15.02
C LYS A 140 -2.40 -0.72 -14.99
N GLU A 141 -3.59 -0.19 -15.25
CA GLU A 141 -4.85 -0.94 -15.26
C GLU A 141 -5.23 -1.55 -13.89
N GLY A 142 -4.71 -0.99 -12.80
CA GLY A 142 -5.05 -1.38 -11.44
C GLY A 142 -6.56 -1.37 -11.21
N ASN A 143 -7.08 -2.40 -10.56
CA ASN A 143 -8.50 -2.54 -10.23
C ASN A 143 -8.67 -3.31 -8.92
N GLY A 144 -9.90 -3.44 -8.47
CA GLY A 144 -10.22 -4.17 -7.25
C GLY A 144 -11.66 -3.96 -6.79
N GLU A 145 -12.05 -4.68 -5.75
CA GLU A 145 -13.27 -4.46 -5.00
C GLU A 145 -12.91 -3.95 -3.61
N TYR A 146 -13.32 -2.72 -3.32
CA TYR A 146 -12.99 -2.04 -2.06
C TYR A 146 -14.29 -1.64 -1.36
N SER A 147 -14.41 -1.93 -0.07
CA SER A 147 -15.61 -1.62 0.69
C SER A 147 -15.31 -1.16 2.11
N ASN A 148 -16.20 -0.36 2.68
CA ASN A 148 -16.07 0.23 4.00
C ASN A 148 -14.74 0.99 4.16
N ILE A 149 -14.57 2.04 3.33
CA ILE A 149 -13.36 2.84 3.29
C ILE A 149 -13.57 4.13 4.09
N ILE A 150 -12.64 4.44 4.96
CA ILE A 150 -12.51 5.74 5.62
C ILE A 150 -11.22 6.39 5.12
N ILE A 151 -11.34 7.59 4.55
CA ILE A 151 -10.22 8.42 4.10
C ILE A 151 -10.24 9.72 4.88
N ASP A 152 -9.13 10.04 5.55
CA ASP A 152 -9.03 11.21 6.41
C ASP A 152 -7.65 11.88 6.25
N GLY A 153 -7.64 13.20 6.08
CA GLY A 153 -6.43 14.02 6.00
C GLY A 153 -5.75 14.09 4.63
N TYR A 154 -6.20 13.35 3.63
CA TYR A 154 -5.74 13.50 2.24
C TYR A 154 -6.38 14.74 1.61
N LYS A 155 -5.65 15.41 0.74
CA LYS A 155 -6.11 16.67 0.14
C LYS A 155 -6.44 16.46 -1.32
N ASN A 156 -7.60 16.95 -1.73
CA ASN A 156 -7.87 17.11 -3.16
C ASN A 156 -6.92 18.15 -3.74
N GLN A 157 -6.40 17.88 -4.90
CA GLN A 157 -5.62 18.84 -5.66
C GLN A 157 -6.53 19.95 -6.19
N THR A 158 -6.13 21.20 -5.98
CA THR A 158 -6.85 22.35 -6.54
C THR A 158 -6.65 22.50 -8.05
N THR A 159 -5.61 21.87 -8.58
CA THR A 159 -5.32 21.87 -10.02
C THR A 159 -4.87 20.45 -10.41
N PRO A 160 -5.80 19.56 -10.77
CA PRO A 160 -5.44 18.22 -11.19
C PRO A 160 -4.57 18.27 -12.43
N THR A 161 -3.42 17.63 -12.41
CA THR A 161 -2.64 17.33 -13.60
C THR A 161 -2.99 15.93 -14.08
N ALA A 162 -2.60 15.58 -15.31
CA ALA A 162 -2.87 14.24 -15.85
C ALA A 162 -2.26 13.08 -15.00
N LYS A 163 -1.38 13.40 -14.05
CA LYS A 163 -0.72 12.45 -13.17
C LYS A 163 -1.26 12.48 -11.73
N ASN A 164 -1.98 13.51 -11.38
CA ASN A 164 -2.44 13.77 -10.01
C ASN A 164 -3.97 13.84 -10.05
N GLY A 165 -4.62 12.70 -9.96
CA GLY A 165 -6.07 12.59 -9.83
C GLY A 165 -6.59 13.20 -8.53
N GLY A 166 -7.71 12.84 -8.07
CA GLY A 166 -8.26 13.24 -6.78
C GLY A 166 -7.88 12.28 -5.65
N ALA A 167 -8.58 12.35 -4.54
CA ALA A 167 -8.36 11.44 -3.41
C ALA A 167 -8.62 9.94 -3.74
N ILE A 168 -9.26 9.70 -4.86
CA ILE A 168 -9.50 8.39 -5.47
C ILE A 168 -9.41 8.56 -6.97
#